data_1cec33915c8a0adf20f100cb46b92063
#
_entry.id   1cec33915c8a0adf20f100cb46b92063
#
_cell.length_a   1.000
_cell.length_b   1.000
_cell.length_c   1.000
_cell.angle_alpha   90.00
_cell.angle_beta   90.00
_cell.angle_gamma   90.00
#
_symmetry.space_group_name_H-M   'P 1'
#
loop_
_entity.id
_entity.type
_entity.pdbx_description
1 polymer ?
#
loop_
_entity_poly.entity_id
_entity_poly.type
_entity_poly.pdbx_seq_one_letter_code
_entity_poly.pdbx_strand_id
1 'polypeptide(L)'
;MSTIDWTVLIFTLVVVVVYGVFIGRGQKSNESYLKADNKMPWYIVLIGIMATQASAITFLSAPGQAYTDGMRFVQYYFGLPLAMIVICITFIPIFQRLNVYTAYEYLENRFDKKTRVLTSLLFLFSRGLSTGISIYAPSIILASVLNWDIYLTNVLTGGILLIYTYVGGAKAIAHTQKLQFLIILGTMAFAGYLLIQNMPNGIGFNDALYLAGKSGKLNVITTEFDWKDKYNIWSGLIGGFFLALSYFGTDQSQVGRYITAKDNTNAKMGLLLNGLVKIPMQFAILLIGALLFAFFSLKPAPIYFMAISRAPRVRLVLVFSSCGF
;
A
#
# COMPACT_ATOMS: atom_id res chain seq x y z
N MET A 1 -13.58 16.04 -16.06
CA MET A 1 -12.88 14.92 -16.73
C MET A 1 -13.15 14.96 -18.21
N SER A 2 -12.12 14.73 -19.02
CA SER A 2 -12.26 14.58 -20.47
C SER A 2 -12.85 13.21 -20.82
N THR A 3 -13.29 13.03 -22.07
CA THR A 3 -13.74 11.72 -22.58
C THR A 3 -12.64 10.66 -22.48
N ILE A 4 -11.38 11.10 -22.66
CA ILE A 4 -10.20 10.23 -22.54
C ILE A 4 -10.06 9.72 -21.10
N ASP A 5 -10.22 10.56 -20.08
CA ASP A 5 -10.12 10.17 -18.68
C ASP A 5 -11.17 9.10 -18.31
N TRP A 6 -12.40 9.29 -18.79
CA TRP A 6 -13.48 8.31 -18.63
C TRP A 6 -13.16 6.98 -19.30
N THR A 7 -12.64 7.04 -20.52
CA THR A 7 -12.27 5.83 -21.26
C THR A 7 -11.18 5.05 -20.52
N VAL A 8 -10.13 5.73 -20.05
CA VAL A 8 -9.03 5.10 -19.30
C VAL A 8 -9.54 4.51 -17.98
N LEU A 9 -10.38 5.22 -17.24
CA LEU A 9 -10.94 4.75 -15.97
C LEU A 9 -11.77 3.49 -16.17
N ILE A 10 -12.76 3.54 -17.08
CA ILE A 10 -13.68 2.42 -17.32
C ILE A 10 -12.92 1.23 -17.91
N PHE A 11 -12.04 1.46 -18.87
CA PHE A 11 -11.23 0.41 -19.48
C PHE A 11 -10.37 -0.32 -18.46
N THR A 12 -9.67 0.40 -17.58
CA THR A 12 -8.81 -0.21 -16.56
C THR A 12 -9.62 -1.03 -15.56
N LEU A 13 -10.77 -0.50 -15.11
CA LEU A 13 -11.66 -1.23 -14.20
C LEU A 13 -12.20 -2.51 -14.83
N VAL A 14 -12.70 -2.41 -16.09
CA VAL A 14 -13.24 -3.56 -16.81
C VAL A 14 -12.16 -4.63 -17.02
N VAL A 15 -10.97 -4.23 -17.45
CA VAL A 15 -9.84 -5.16 -17.65
C VAL A 15 -9.49 -5.89 -16.37
N VAL A 16 -9.38 -5.20 -15.23
CA VAL A 16 -9.06 -5.83 -13.93
C VAL A 16 -10.15 -6.79 -13.48
N VAL A 17 -11.42 -6.39 -13.59
CA VAL A 17 -12.56 -7.24 -13.18
C VAL A 17 -12.69 -8.47 -14.07
N VAL A 18 -12.68 -8.29 -15.40
CA VAL A 18 -12.79 -9.39 -16.37
C VAL A 18 -11.62 -10.37 -16.21
N TYR A 19 -10.41 -9.85 -16.07
CA TYR A 19 -9.22 -10.67 -15.85
C TYR A 19 -9.31 -11.47 -14.55
N GLY A 20 -9.77 -10.84 -13.45
CA GLY A 20 -9.97 -11.50 -12.18
C GLY A 20 -11.03 -12.61 -12.23
N VAL A 21 -12.17 -12.34 -12.83
CA VAL A 21 -13.24 -13.33 -13.03
C VAL A 21 -12.78 -14.50 -13.92
N PHE A 22 -12.04 -14.20 -14.98
CA PHE A 22 -11.54 -15.23 -15.89
C PHE A 22 -10.57 -16.19 -15.21
N ILE A 23 -9.62 -15.67 -14.42
CA ILE A 23 -8.64 -16.49 -13.69
C ILE A 23 -9.27 -17.20 -12.50
N GLY A 24 -10.29 -16.61 -11.87
CA GLY A 24 -11.01 -17.21 -10.73
C GLY A 24 -11.94 -18.38 -11.11
N ARG A 25 -12.26 -18.54 -12.39
CA ARG A 25 -13.11 -19.63 -12.85
C ARG A 25 -12.44 -20.99 -12.61
N GLY A 26 -13.22 -21.96 -12.09
CA GLY A 26 -12.77 -23.34 -11.91
C GLY A 26 -12.22 -23.67 -10.53
N GLN A 27 -12.28 -22.77 -9.56
CA GLN A 27 -11.94 -23.08 -8.16
C GLN A 27 -13.10 -23.84 -7.50
N LYS A 28 -12.94 -25.15 -7.35
CA LYS A 28 -14.02 -26.06 -6.86
C LYS A 28 -13.83 -26.50 -5.40
N SER A 29 -12.68 -26.23 -4.78
CA SER A 29 -12.37 -26.64 -3.41
C SER A 29 -12.01 -25.44 -2.52
N ASN A 30 -12.21 -25.57 -1.20
CA ASN A 30 -11.78 -24.57 -0.22
C ASN A 30 -10.26 -24.34 -0.28
N GLU A 31 -9.48 -25.37 -0.56
CA GLU A 31 -8.03 -25.27 -0.70
C GLU A 31 -7.63 -24.46 -1.93
N SER A 32 -8.25 -24.70 -3.07
CA SER A 32 -8.07 -23.91 -4.29
C SER A 32 -8.46 -22.45 -4.07
N TYR A 33 -9.58 -22.22 -3.39
CA TYR A 33 -10.10 -20.88 -3.14
C TYR A 33 -9.25 -20.06 -2.15
N LEU A 34 -8.77 -20.67 -1.06
CA LEU A 34 -8.05 -19.99 0.02
C LEU A 34 -6.52 -20.00 -0.16
N LYS A 35 -5.96 -21.11 -0.68
CA LYS A 35 -4.50 -21.32 -0.78
C LYS A 35 -3.98 -21.34 -2.23
N ALA A 36 -4.84 -21.14 -3.23
CA ALA A 36 -4.46 -21.23 -4.65
C ALA A 36 -3.68 -22.53 -4.98
N ASP A 37 -4.09 -23.65 -4.38
CA ASP A 37 -3.49 -24.99 -4.49
C ASP A 37 -2.00 -25.04 -4.06
N ASN A 38 -1.51 -24.12 -3.27
CA ASN A 38 -0.11 -24.00 -2.85
C ASN A 38 0.89 -24.07 -4.03
N LYS A 39 0.60 -23.36 -5.13
CA LYS A 39 1.42 -23.42 -6.36
C LYS A 39 2.11 -22.10 -6.71
N MET A 40 2.05 -21.11 -5.82
CA MET A 40 2.58 -19.78 -6.13
C MET A 40 4.11 -19.76 -6.06
N PRO A 41 4.81 -19.37 -7.15
CA PRO A 41 6.25 -19.15 -7.12
C PRO A 41 6.61 -17.87 -6.35
N TRP A 42 7.85 -17.78 -5.90
CA TRP A 42 8.35 -16.69 -5.05
C TRP A 42 8.06 -15.27 -5.59
N TYR A 43 8.14 -15.07 -6.91
CA TYR A 43 7.91 -13.75 -7.51
C TYR A 43 6.43 -13.33 -7.47
N ILE A 44 5.48 -14.27 -7.54
CA ILE A 44 4.05 -13.97 -7.35
C ILE A 44 3.77 -13.67 -5.87
N VAL A 45 4.40 -14.41 -4.96
CA VAL A 45 4.33 -14.15 -3.52
C VAL A 45 4.88 -12.76 -3.21
N LEU A 46 6.06 -12.41 -3.72
CA LEU A 46 6.67 -11.08 -3.59
C LEU A 46 5.71 -9.97 -4.06
N ILE A 47 5.26 -10.07 -5.30
CA ILE A 47 4.38 -9.05 -5.90
C ILE A 47 3.05 -8.98 -5.15
N GLY A 48 2.48 -10.12 -4.73
CA GLY A 48 1.25 -10.16 -3.94
C GLY A 48 1.40 -9.47 -2.59
N ILE A 49 2.52 -9.68 -1.89
CA ILE A 49 2.84 -9.00 -0.64
C ILE A 49 3.01 -7.49 -0.89
N MET A 50 3.80 -7.10 -1.88
CA MET A 50 4.03 -5.69 -2.20
C MET A 50 2.74 -4.98 -2.64
N ALA A 51 1.92 -5.62 -3.47
CA ALA A 51 0.66 -5.07 -3.92
C ALA A 51 -0.36 -4.91 -2.79
N THR A 52 -0.38 -5.83 -1.81
CA THR A 52 -1.24 -5.72 -0.63
C THR A 52 -0.88 -4.51 0.23
N GLN A 53 0.38 -4.09 0.25
CA GLN A 53 0.86 -2.89 0.92
C GLN A 53 0.72 -1.62 0.07
N ALA A 54 0.64 -1.78 -1.24
CA ALA A 54 0.53 -0.70 -2.21
C ALA A 54 -0.92 -0.23 -2.32
N SER A 55 -1.43 0.41 -1.28
CA SER A 55 -2.78 0.96 -1.25
C SER A 55 -2.84 2.36 -1.88
N ALA A 56 -4.03 2.80 -2.27
CA ALA A 56 -4.27 4.17 -2.72
C ALA A 56 -3.76 5.21 -1.69
N ILE A 57 -3.93 4.93 -0.40
CA ILE A 57 -3.42 5.78 0.68
C ILE A 57 -1.90 5.94 0.56
N THR A 58 -1.16 4.86 0.36
CA THR A 58 0.31 4.91 0.25
C THR A 58 0.75 5.82 -0.90
N PHE A 59 0.10 5.72 -2.07
CA PHE A 59 0.50 6.49 -3.25
C PHE A 59 0.01 7.93 -3.28
N LEU A 60 -1.00 8.24 -2.49
CA LEU A 60 -1.55 9.59 -2.38
C LEU A 60 -1.00 10.34 -1.18
N SER A 61 -0.95 9.69 0.00
CA SER A 61 -0.52 10.36 1.22
C SER A 61 1.00 10.41 1.39
N ALA A 62 1.76 9.38 0.96
CA ALA A 62 3.20 9.38 1.16
C ALA A 62 3.93 10.50 0.36
N PRO A 63 3.60 10.79 -0.91
CA PRO A 63 4.13 12.00 -1.57
C PRO A 63 3.72 13.28 -0.87
N GLY A 64 2.47 13.39 -0.38
CA GLY A 64 2.02 14.54 0.40
C GLY A 64 2.80 14.71 1.71
N GLN A 65 3.10 13.61 2.39
CA GLN A 65 3.93 13.62 3.58
C GLN A 65 5.38 14.03 3.29
N ALA A 66 5.97 13.54 2.18
CA ALA A 66 7.31 13.96 1.79
C ALA A 66 7.35 15.43 1.35
N TYR A 67 6.28 15.96 0.80
CA TYR A 67 6.12 17.38 0.51
C TYR A 67 6.20 18.23 1.79
N THR A 68 5.54 17.82 2.88
CA THR A 68 5.54 18.55 4.17
C THR A 68 6.79 18.26 5.00
N ASP A 69 7.10 17.00 5.26
CA ASP A 69 8.08 16.54 6.27
C ASP A 69 9.41 16.05 5.66
N GLY A 70 9.50 16.00 4.31
CA GLY A 70 10.66 15.44 3.62
C GLY A 70 10.67 13.91 3.60
N MET A 71 11.80 13.33 3.21
CA MET A 71 11.94 11.89 2.97
C MET A 71 12.21 11.05 4.24
N ARG A 72 12.21 11.66 5.42
CA ARG A 72 12.54 10.99 6.70
C ARG A 72 11.65 9.78 7.03
N PHE A 73 10.42 9.75 6.51
CA PHE A 73 9.50 8.63 6.71
C PHE A 73 10.07 7.28 6.22
N VAL A 74 11.02 7.28 5.29
CA VAL A 74 11.63 6.03 4.80
C VAL A 74 12.32 5.22 5.91
N GLN A 75 12.77 5.89 6.99
CA GLN A 75 13.45 5.23 8.11
C GLN A 75 12.60 4.13 8.75
N TYR A 76 11.26 4.24 8.72
CA TYR A 76 10.36 3.19 9.21
C TYR A 76 10.52 1.86 8.49
N TYR A 77 11.03 1.87 7.26
CA TYR A 77 11.24 0.65 6.49
C TYR A 77 12.60 0.01 6.73
N PHE A 78 13.51 0.64 7.49
CA PHE A 78 14.83 0.07 7.75
C PHE A 78 14.78 -1.14 8.71
N GLY A 79 13.78 -1.20 9.59
CA GLY A 79 13.51 -2.38 10.41
C GLY A 79 12.89 -3.57 9.66
N LEU A 80 12.32 -3.32 8.47
CA LEU A 80 11.60 -4.33 7.71
C LEU A 80 12.44 -5.55 7.31
N PRO A 81 13.66 -5.42 6.73
CA PRO A 81 14.49 -6.58 6.38
C PRO A 81 14.80 -7.48 7.57
N LEU A 82 15.07 -6.88 8.74
CA LEU A 82 15.35 -7.64 9.97
C LEU A 82 14.11 -8.44 10.42
N ALA A 83 12.92 -7.83 10.37
CA ALA A 83 11.68 -8.53 10.66
C ALA A 83 11.43 -9.68 9.69
N MET A 84 11.71 -9.49 8.38
CA MET A 84 11.59 -10.56 7.39
C MET A 84 12.50 -11.74 7.67
N ILE A 85 13.74 -11.50 8.11
CA ILE A 85 14.68 -12.57 8.51
C ILE A 85 14.10 -13.37 9.68
N VAL A 86 13.61 -12.69 10.72
CA VAL A 86 13.01 -13.38 11.89
C VAL A 86 11.80 -14.21 11.46
N ILE A 87 10.90 -13.67 10.65
CA ILE A 87 9.72 -14.39 10.18
C ILE A 87 10.11 -15.60 9.33
N CYS A 88 11.12 -15.47 8.47
CA CYS A 88 11.62 -16.59 7.64
C CYS A 88 12.24 -17.71 8.46
N ILE A 89 12.83 -17.40 9.62
CA ILE A 89 13.45 -18.42 10.48
C ILE A 89 12.43 -19.06 11.42
N THR A 90 11.43 -18.29 11.90
CA THR A 90 10.51 -18.73 12.96
C THR A 90 9.12 -19.07 12.41
N PHE A 91 8.39 -18.09 11.85
CA PHE A 91 6.97 -18.21 11.49
C PHE A 91 6.71 -19.11 10.27
N ILE A 92 7.46 -18.91 9.18
CA ILE A 92 7.23 -19.67 7.94
C ILE A 92 7.39 -21.18 8.15
N PRO A 93 8.47 -21.68 8.81
CA PRO A 93 8.62 -23.11 9.07
C PRO A 93 7.48 -23.69 9.92
N ILE A 94 6.98 -22.94 10.90
CA ILE A 94 5.88 -23.37 11.76
C ILE A 94 4.59 -23.49 10.94
N PHE A 95 4.22 -22.45 10.19
CA PHE A 95 2.98 -22.44 9.40
C PHE A 95 2.98 -23.50 8.30
N GLN A 96 4.11 -23.73 7.65
CA GLN A 96 4.25 -24.76 6.62
C GLN A 96 4.20 -26.17 7.20
N ARG A 97 4.89 -26.40 8.33
CA ARG A 97 4.89 -27.72 8.99
C ARG A 97 3.48 -28.12 9.45
N LEU A 98 2.71 -27.17 9.96
CA LEU A 98 1.34 -27.40 10.43
C LEU A 98 0.29 -27.37 9.30
N ASN A 99 0.70 -26.95 8.09
CA ASN A 99 -0.17 -26.81 6.91
C ASN A 99 -1.45 -26.01 7.19
N VAL A 100 -1.34 -24.95 7.99
CA VAL A 100 -2.48 -24.15 8.44
C VAL A 100 -3.12 -23.35 7.28
N TYR A 101 -4.42 -23.11 7.37
CA TYR A 101 -5.15 -22.22 6.45
C TYR A 101 -5.07 -20.75 6.88
N THR A 102 -4.93 -20.52 8.19
CA THR A 102 -4.80 -19.18 8.76
C THR A 102 -3.75 -19.18 9.87
N ALA A 103 -3.14 -18.02 10.13
CA ALA A 103 -2.23 -17.84 11.26
C ALA A 103 -2.91 -18.20 12.62
N TYR A 104 -4.22 -18.04 12.70
CA TYR A 104 -4.98 -18.28 13.94
C TYR A 104 -5.25 -19.75 14.22
N GLU A 105 -5.19 -20.62 13.21
CA GLU A 105 -5.26 -22.08 13.37
C GLU A 105 -4.07 -22.62 14.16
N TYR A 106 -2.91 -21.98 14.06
CA TYR A 106 -1.76 -22.26 14.93
C TYR A 106 -2.11 -22.08 16.40
N LEU A 107 -2.89 -21.03 16.74
CA LEU A 107 -3.30 -20.78 18.13
C LEU A 107 -4.25 -21.85 18.68
N GLU A 108 -5.13 -22.40 17.83
CA GLU A 108 -5.98 -23.54 18.23
C GLU A 108 -5.14 -24.76 18.56
N ASN A 109 -4.14 -25.07 17.74
CA ASN A 109 -3.25 -26.21 17.95
C ASN A 109 -2.32 -26.05 19.16
N ARG A 110 -1.99 -24.80 19.54
CA ARG A 110 -1.08 -24.50 20.64
C ARG A 110 -1.80 -24.29 21.97
N PHE A 111 -2.97 -23.69 21.96
CA PHE A 111 -3.76 -23.34 23.14
C PHE A 111 -5.12 -24.02 23.11
N ASP A 112 -6.14 -23.32 22.56
CA ASP A 112 -7.49 -23.83 22.46
C ASP A 112 -8.31 -23.12 21.33
N LYS A 113 -9.51 -23.67 21.07
CA LYS A 113 -10.45 -23.13 20.09
C LYS A 113 -10.95 -21.72 20.47
N LYS A 114 -11.06 -21.39 21.77
CA LYS A 114 -11.53 -20.08 22.23
C LYS A 114 -10.53 -19.00 21.86
N THR A 115 -9.24 -19.27 22.04
CA THR A 115 -8.14 -18.37 21.66
C THR A 115 -8.14 -18.09 20.14
N ARG A 116 -8.31 -19.14 19.32
CA ARG A 116 -8.47 -18.96 17.85
C ARG A 116 -9.64 -18.07 17.51
N VAL A 117 -10.82 -18.34 18.07
CA VAL A 117 -12.05 -17.58 17.77
C VAL A 117 -11.89 -16.12 18.19
N LEU A 118 -11.40 -15.86 19.41
CA LEU A 118 -11.18 -14.50 19.89
C LEU A 118 -10.22 -13.72 18.99
N THR A 119 -9.07 -14.31 18.66
CA THR A 119 -8.06 -13.65 17.79
C THR A 119 -8.61 -13.41 16.39
N SER A 120 -9.37 -14.36 15.84
CA SER A 120 -10.02 -14.19 14.54
C SER A 120 -11.05 -13.06 14.53
N LEU A 121 -11.84 -12.94 15.59
CA LEU A 121 -12.82 -11.84 15.74
C LEU A 121 -12.13 -10.47 15.86
N LEU A 122 -11.07 -10.39 16.66
CA LEU A 122 -10.27 -9.15 16.78
C LEU A 122 -9.65 -8.76 15.42
N PHE A 123 -9.14 -9.73 14.67
CA PHE A 123 -8.63 -9.49 13.33
C PHE A 123 -9.73 -8.99 12.39
N LEU A 124 -10.89 -9.65 12.35
CA LEU A 124 -12.00 -9.25 11.47
C LEU A 124 -12.48 -7.84 11.79
N PHE A 125 -12.60 -7.49 13.07
CA PHE A 125 -12.98 -6.15 13.50
C PHE A 125 -11.94 -5.10 13.06
N SER A 126 -10.67 -5.31 13.39
CA SER A 126 -9.57 -4.42 12.99
C SER A 126 -9.46 -4.28 11.48
N ARG A 127 -9.59 -5.39 10.75
CA ARG A 127 -9.50 -5.39 9.29
C ARG A 127 -10.74 -4.76 8.64
N GLY A 128 -11.91 -4.93 9.22
CA GLY A 128 -13.13 -4.25 8.78
C GLY A 128 -12.99 -2.73 8.82
N LEU A 129 -12.52 -2.19 9.96
CA LEU A 129 -12.23 -0.75 10.09
C LEU A 129 -11.17 -0.27 9.09
N SER A 130 -10.07 -1.00 8.98
CA SER A 130 -8.99 -0.68 8.03
C SER A 130 -9.48 -0.69 6.57
N THR A 131 -10.33 -1.66 6.20
CA THR A 131 -10.91 -1.75 4.85
C THR A 131 -11.84 -0.57 4.57
N GLY A 132 -12.66 -0.17 5.56
CA GLY A 132 -13.51 1.02 5.45
C GLY A 132 -12.71 2.28 5.11
N ILE A 133 -11.63 2.54 5.83
CA ILE A 133 -10.72 3.65 5.56
C ILE A 133 -10.07 3.52 4.17
N SER A 134 -9.68 2.31 3.78
CA SER A 134 -9.04 2.04 2.48
C SER A 134 -9.99 2.24 1.30
N ILE A 135 -11.30 2.10 1.48
CA ILE A 135 -12.32 2.41 0.48
C ILE A 135 -12.63 3.92 0.48
N TYR A 136 -12.72 4.51 1.67
CA TYR A 136 -13.07 5.91 1.84
C TYR A 136 -12.05 6.88 1.20
N ALA A 137 -10.75 6.63 1.38
CA ALA A 137 -9.70 7.51 0.86
C ALA A 137 -9.73 7.69 -0.68
N PRO A 138 -9.75 6.63 -1.51
CA PRO A 138 -9.91 6.80 -2.95
C PRO A 138 -11.29 7.35 -3.34
N SER A 139 -12.35 7.07 -2.56
CA SER A 139 -13.69 7.61 -2.83
C SER A 139 -13.74 9.13 -2.70
N ILE A 140 -12.99 9.74 -1.77
CA ILE A 140 -12.88 11.20 -1.66
C ILE A 140 -12.34 11.79 -2.97
N ILE A 141 -11.28 11.17 -3.52
CA ILE A 141 -10.65 11.64 -4.75
C ILE A 141 -11.58 11.48 -5.94
N LEU A 142 -12.19 10.29 -6.08
CA LEU A 142 -13.16 10.05 -7.14
C LEU A 142 -14.36 10.99 -7.04
N ALA A 143 -14.92 11.18 -5.85
CA ALA A 143 -16.01 12.12 -5.62
C ALA A 143 -15.63 13.56 -6.03
N SER A 144 -14.41 13.99 -5.68
CA SER A 144 -13.90 15.32 -6.05
C SER A 144 -13.68 15.46 -7.56
N VAL A 145 -13.07 14.46 -8.20
CA VAL A 145 -12.75 14.48 -9.64
C VAL A 145 -14.00 14.33 -10.51
N LEU A 146 -14.93 13.44 -10.10
CA LEU A 146 -16.17 13.15 -10.82
C LEU A 146 -17.29 14.14 -10.48
N ASN A 147 -17.13 14.93 -9.42
CA ASN A 147 -18.15 15.80 -8.84
C ASN A 147 -19.41 15.02 -8.42
N TRP A 148 -19.19 13.81 -7.87
CA TRP A 148 -20.24 12.93 -7.38
C TRP A 148 -20.39 13.06 -5.86
N ASP A 149 -21.54 12.60 -5.35
CA ASP A 149 -21.72 12.45 -3.91
C ASP A 149 -20.77 11.40 -3.33
N ILE A 150 -20.20 11.69 -2.15
CA ILE A 150 -19.19 10.84 -1.52
C ILE A 150 -19.77 9.50 -1.06
N TYR A 151 -21.03 9.49 -0.61
CA TYR A 151 -21.70 8.27 -0.16
C TYR A 151 -21.96 7.34 -1.34
N LEU A 152 -22.43 7.89 -2.46
CA LEU A 152 -22.63 7.13 -3.70
C LEU A 152 -21.30 6.55 -4.20
N THR A 153 -20.24 7.34 -4.19
CA THR A 153 -18.90 6.91 -4.63
C THR A 153 -18.36 5.80 -3.74
N ASN A 154 -18.55 5.89 -2.40
CA ASN A 154 -18.17 4.85 -1.46
C ASN A 154 -18.92 3.53 -1.70
N VAL A 155 -20.23 3.60 -1.87
CA VAL A 155 -21.06 2.41 -2.12
C VAL A 155 -20.68 1.73 -3.42
N LEU A 156 -20.47 2.51 -4.50
CA LEU A 156 -20.05 1.97 -5.79
C LEU A 156 -18.67 1.33 -5.71
N THR A 157 -17.68 2.00 -5.12
CA THR A 157 -16.32 1.50 -5.00
C THR A 157 -16.27 0.24 -4.13
N GLY A 158 -16.96 0.26 -2.99
CA GLY A 158 -17.07 -0.89 -2.10
C GLY A 158 -17.83 -2.06 -2.73
N GLY A 159 -18.91 -1.80 -3.44
CA GLY A 159 -19.70 -2.80 -4.15
C GLY A 159 -18.91 -3.51 -5.25
N ILE A 160 -18.19 -2.77 -6.08
CA ILE A 160 -17.31 -3.33 -7.12
C ILE A 160 -16.22 -4.22 -6.47
N LEU A 161 -15.62 -3.75 -5.39
CA LEU A 161 -14.60 -4.50 -4.64
C LEU A 161 -15.16 -5.83 -4.11
N LEU A 162 -16.35 -5.81 -3.51
CA LEU A 162 -17.00 -7.00 -2.96
C LEU A 162 -17.31 -8.02 -4.04
N ILE A 163 -17.93 -7.62 -5.16
CA ILE A 163 -18.29 -8.51 -6.27
C ILE A 163 -17.03 -9.17 -6.84
N TYR A 164 -16.02 -8.41 -7.13
CA TYR A 164 -14.77 -8.90 -7.70
C TYR A 164 -14.03 -9.87 -6.76
N THR A 165 -13.98 -9.54 -5.45
CA THR A 165 -13.28 -10.37 -4.46
C THR A 165 -14.01 -11.69 -4.21
N TYR A 166 -15.35 -11.65 -4.12
CA TYR A 166 -16.18 -12.83 -3.89
C TYR A 166 -16.03 -13.88 -5.01
N VAL A 167 -16.01 -13.44 -6.25
CA VAL A 167 -15.88 -14.34 -7.42
C VAL A 167 -14.45 -14.86 -7.59
N GLY A 168 -13.45 -14.08 -7.20
CA GLY A 168 -12.07 -14.31 -7.63
C GLY A 168 -11.25 -15.29 -6.79
N GLY A 169 -11.45 -15.40 -5.49
CA GLY A 169 -10.61 -16.21 -4.59
C GLY A 169 -9.13 -15.80 -4.56
N ALA A 170 -8.29 -16.56 -3.86
CA ALA A 170 -6.87 -16.25 -3.66
C ALA A 170 -6.06 -16.18 -4.96
N LYS A 171 -6.33 -17.08 -5.90
CA LYS A 171 -5.62 -17.14 -7.19
C LYS A 171 -5.89 -15.90 -8.05
N ALA A 172 -7.15 -15.52 -8.20
CA ALA A 172 -7.52 -14.34 -8.97
C ALA A 172 -6.96 -13.06 -8.33
N ILE A 173 -7.05 -12.95 -7.00
CA ILE A 173 -6.49 -11.82 -6.26
C ILE A 173 -4.98 -11.70 -6.50
N ALA A 174 -4.22 -12.81 -6.43
CA ALA A 174 -2.78 -12.78 -6.66
C ALA A 174 -2.40 -12.29 -8.07
N HIS A 175 -3.12 -12.73 -9.09
CA HIS A 175 -2.86 -12.34 -10.47
C HIS A 175 -3.32 -10.91 -10.80
N THR A 176 -4.49 -10.49 -10.30
CA THR A 176 -4.97 -9.11 -10.50
C THR A 176 -4.12 -8.09 -9.75
N GLN A 177 -3.65 -8.43 -8.55
CA GLN A 177 -2.69 -7.59 -7.81
C GLN A 177 -1.37 -7.40 -8.56
N LYS A 178 -0.89 -8.42 -9.27
CA LYS A 178 0.28 -8.28 -10.15
C LYS A 178 0.04 -7.21 -11.22
N LEU A 179 -1.11 -7.26 -11.90
CA LEU A 179 -1.45 -6.29 -12.93
C LEU A 179 -1.60 -4.88 -12.33
N GLN A 180 -2.34 -4.76 -11.23
CA GLN A 180 -2.52 -3.49 -10.50
C GLN A 180 -1.19 -2.88 -10.06
N PHE A 181 -0.28 -3.70 -9.51
CA PHE A 181 1.03 -3.26 -9.07
C PHE A 181 1.87 -2.68 -10.22
N LEU A 182 1.85 -3.33 -11.39
CA LEU A 182 2.54 -2.82 -12.58
C LEU A 182 1.94 -1.50 -13.07
N ILE A 183 0.60 -1.38 -13.09
CA ILE A 183 -0.09 -0.14 -13.45
C ILE A 183 0.31 0.99 -12.48
N ILE A 184 0.31 0.72 -11.18
CA ILE A 184 0.68 1.70 -10.16
C ILE A 184 2.12 2.19 -10.36
N LEU A 185 3.09 1.28 -10.54
CA LEU A 185 4.48 1.66 -10.78
C LEU A 185 4.63 2.48 -12.06
N GLY A 186 3.96 2.08 -13.14
CA GLY A 186 3.95 2.81 -14.40
C GLY A 186 3.36 4.21 -14.26
N THR A 187 2.23 4.34 -13.55
CA THR A 187 1.59 5.63 -13.29
C THR A 187 2.47 6.54 -12.44
N MET A 188 3.16 5.99 -11.45
CA MET A 188 4.10 6.76 -10.63
C MET A 188 5.29 7.27 -11.45
N ALA A 189 5.90 6.41 -12.25
CA ALA A 189 7.00 6.82 -13.14
C ALA A 189 6.54 7.92 -14.10
N PHE A 190 5.34 7.76 -14.66
CA PHE A 190 4.73 8.76 -15.54
C PHE A 190 4.43 10.08 -14.83
N ALA A 191 3.92 10.03 -13.60
CA ALA A 191 3.70 11.23 -12.80
C ALA A 191 5.01 11.97 -12.50
N GLY A 192 6.08 11.27 -12.15
CA GLY A 192 7.41 11.83 -11.97
C GLY A 192 7.94 12.47 -13.26
N TYR A 193 7.76 11.81 -14.40
CA TYR A 193 8.13 12.33 -15.71
C TYR A 193 7.37 13.63 -16.03
N LEU A 194 6.04 13.65 -15.83
CA LEU A 194 5.24 14.85 -16.06
C LEU A 194 5.62 16.02 -15.15
N LEU A 195 5.98 15.76 -13.90
CA LEU A 195 6.46 16.78 -12.99
C LEU A 195 7.71 17.47 -13.53
N ILE A 196 8.68 16.68 -14.02
CA ILE A 196 9.94 17.20 -14.56
C ILE A 196 9.67 17.99 -15.85
N GLN A 197 8.81 17.49 -16.73
CA GLN A 197 8.46 18.16 -18.00
C GLN A 197 7.71 19.48 -17.79
N ASN A 198 6.94 19.62 -16.71
CA ASN A 198 6.17 20.82 -16.41
C ASN A 198 6.93 21.81 -15.50
N MET A 199 8.20 21.55 -15.19
CA MET A 199 9.05 22.51 -14.47
C MET A 199 9.19 23.83 -15.25
N PRO A 200 9.34 24.96 -14.60
CA PRO A 200 9.60 26.24 -15.26
C PRO A 200 10.82 26.17 -16.18
N ASN A 201 10.82 26.96 -17.25
CA ASN A 201 11.88 26.96 -18.24
C ASN A 201 13.27 27.19 -17.62
N GLY A 202 14.21 26.33 -17.97
CA GLY A 202 15.58 26.37 -17.48
C GLY A 202 15.86 25.59 -16.19
N ILE A 203 14.83 24.95 -15.60
CA ILE A 203 14.98 24.14 -14.38
C ILE A 203 14.83 22.66 -14.73
N GLY A 204 15.95 21.94 -14.57
CA GLY A 204 16.00 20.51 -14.80
C GLY A 204 15.74 19.69 -13.52
N PHE A 205 15.81 18.38 -13.67
CA PHE A 205 15.68 17.42 -12.56
C PHE A 205 16.70 17.68 -11.44
N ASN A 206 17.95 17.96 -11.81
CA ASN A 206 19.03 18.23 -10.85
C ASN A 206 18.79 19.49 -10.05
N ASP A 207 18.29 20.55 -10.68
CA ASP A 207 17.99 21.82 -10.01
C ASP A 207 16.82 21.65 -9.04
N ALA A 208 15.80 20.86 -9.42
CA ALA A 208 14.68 20.53 -8.53
C ALA A 208 15.16 19.73 -7.32
N LEU A 209 16.06 18.75 -7.50
CA LEU A 209 16.67 18.02 -6.38
C LEU A 209 17.52 18.94 -5.50
N TYR A 210 18.31 19.83 -6.09
CA TYR A 210 19.10 20.79 -5.34
C TYR A 210 18.22 21.69 -4.48
N LEU A 211 17.14 22.22 -5.03
CA LEU A 211 16.17 23.03 -4.30
C LEU A 211 15.53 22.27 -3.14
N ALA A 212 15.04 21.04 -3.41
CA ALA A 212 14.48 20.17 -2.38
C ALA A 212 15.50 19.81 -1.29
N GLY A 213 16.76 19.59 -1.68
CA GLY A 213 17.87 19.31 -0.76
C GLY A 213 18.19 20.49 0.15
N LYS A 214 18.31 21.70 -0.41
CA LYS A 214 18.53 22.95 0.36
C LYS A 214 17.40 23.24 1.34
N SER A 215 16.17 22.82 1.00
CA SER A 215 15.00 22.95 1.88
C SER A 215 14.87 21.79 2.88
N GLY A 216 15.86 20.90 2.98
CA GLY A 216 15.87 19.76 3.90
C GLY A 216 14.91 18.62 3.52
N LYS A 217 14.25 18.69 2.34
CA LYS A 217 13.26 17.67 1.93
C LYS A 217 13.88 16.34 1.51
N LEU A 218 15.16 16.33 1.16
CA LEU A 218 15.90 15.10 0.83
C LEU A 218 16.60 14.48 2.04
N ASN A 219 16.48 15.06 3.23
CA ASN A 219 17.03 14.46 4.44
C ASN A 219 16.30 13.12 4.71
N VAL A 220 17.08 12.05 4.77
CA VAL A 220 16.56 10.69 4.96
C VAL A 220 16.76 10.22 6.38
N ILE A 221 17.96 10.46 6.94
CA ILE A 221 18.38 9.93 8.22
C ILE A 221 18.49 11.07 9.24
N THR A 222 17.81 10.90 10.37
CA THR A 222 17.96 11.73 11.57
C THR A 222 18.50 10.81 12.67
N THR A 223 19.73 11.04 13.11
CA THR A 223 20.43 10.22 14.12
C THR A 223 20.18 10.68 15.54
N GLU A 224 19.77 11.94 15.71
CA GLU A 224 19.43 12.51 17.00
C GLU A 224 18.27 11.75 17.63
N PHE A 225 18.42 11.37 18.91
CA PHE A 225 17.36 10.71 19.65
C PHE A 225 16.50 11.78 20.33
N ASP A 226 15.31 12.02 19.76
CA ASP A 226 14.28 12.84 20.37
C ASP A 226 12.97 12.07 20.47
N TRP A 227 12.42 11.98 21.68
CA TRP A 227 11.11 11.36 21.91
C TRP A 227 9.94 12.06 21.21
N LYS A 228 10.11 13.33 20.89
CA LYS A 228 9.09 14.13 20.20
C LYS A 228 9.17 14.02 18.68
N ASP A 229 10.34 13.67 18.15
CA ASP A 229 10.50 13.50 16.69
C ASP A 229 10.00 12.12 16.26
N LYS A 230 8.97 12.12 15.43
CA LYS A 230 8.37 10.91 14.87
C LYS A 230 9.35 10.13 13.98
N TYR A 231 10.25 10.82 13.29
CA TYR A 231 11.08 10.27 12.22
C TYR A 231 12.55 10.33 12.56
N ASN A 232 13.00 9.49 13.44
CA ASN A 232 14.41 9.26 13.72
C ASN A 232 14.78 7.79 13.46
N ILE A 233 16.08 7.50 13.30
CA ILE A 233 16.56 6.16 12.94
C ILE A 233 16.20 5.11 13.98
N TRP A 234 16.16 5.48 15.26
CA TRP A 234 15.88 4.56 16.37
C TRP A 234 14.42 4.12 16.36
N SER A 235 13.48 5.07 16.20
CA SER A 235 12.06 4.76 16.05
C SER A 235 11.81 3.97 14.78
N GLY A 236 12.51 4.28 13.68
CA GLY A 236 12.41 3.56 12.41
C GLY A 236 12.95 2.14 12.50
N LEU A 237 14.12 1.95 13.06
CA LEU A 237 14.74 0.61 13.15
C LEU A 237 14.01 -0.29 14.16
N ILE A 238 13.81 0.19 15.38
CA ILE A 238 13.19 -0.59 16.45
C ILE A 238 11.68 -0.65 16.26
N GLY A 239 11.01 0.49 16.20
CA GLY A 239 9.56 0.55 16.02
C GLY A 239 9.12 -0.07 14.69
N GLY A 240 9.82 0.25 13.60
CA GLY A 240 9.59 -0.36 12.29
C GLY A 240 9.80 -1.86 12.26
N PHE A 241 10.78 -2.39 13.01
CA PHE A 241 11.00 -3.83 13.15
C PHE A 241 9.81 -4.53 13.83
N PHE A 242 9.38 -4.06 15.00
CA PHE A 242 8.26 -4.68 15.72
C PHE A 242 6.94 -4.51 14.98
N LEU A 243 6.72 -3.36 14.36
CA LEU A 243 5.56 -3.13 13.50
C LEU A 243 5.52 -4.11 12.33
N ALA A 244 6.64 -4.28 11.62
CA ALA A 244 6.76 -5.21 10.52
C ALA A 244 6.62 -6.68 10.99
N LEU A 245 7.21 -7.03 12.13
CA LEU A 245 7.10 -8.36 12.71
C LEU A 245 5.64 -8.72 13.03
N SER A 246 4.90 -7.81 13.64
CA SER A 246 3.47 -7.97 13.88
C SER A 246 2.69 -8.09 12.58
N TYR A 247 2.87 -7.14 11.66
CA TYR A 247 2.10 -7.07 10.42
C TYR A 247 2.31 -8.29 9.52
N PHE A 248 3.56 -8.73 9.33
CA PHE A 248 3.86 -9.87 8.45
C PHE A 248 3.81 -11.23 9.17
N GLY A 249 3.92 -11.26 10.50
CA GLY A 249 3.89 -12.50 11.28
C GLY A 249 2.50 -12.95 11.69
N THR A 250 1.57 -12.01 11.93
CA THR A 250 0.27 -12.34 12.53
C THR A 250 -0.95 -11.90 11.72
N ASP A 251 -0.81 -10.89 10.85
CA ASP A 251 -1.91 -10.40 10.04
C ASP A 251 -2.20 -11.35 8.88
N GLN A 252 -3.40 -11.95 8.88
CA GLN A 252 -3.81 -12.93 7.87
C GLN A 252 -3.76 -12.38 6.44
N SER A 253 -3.92 -11.08 6.24
CA SER A 253 -3.83 -10.49 4.90
C SER A 253 -2.42 -10.61 4.29
N GLN A 254 -1.38 -10.66 5.13
CA GLN A 254 0.01 -10.86 4.71
C GLN A 254 0.42 -12.32 4.83
N VAL A 255 0.08 -12.97 5.94
CA VAL A 255 0.35 -14.39 6.17
C VAL A 255 -0.25 -15.23 5.05
N GLY A 256 -1.49 -14.94 4.64
CA GLY A 256 -2.17 -15.61 3.54
C GLY A 256 -1.42 -15.55 2.21
N ARG A 257 -0.53 -14.56 1.99
CA ARG A 257 0.26 -14.45 0.75
C ARG A 257 1.40 -15.46 0.68
N TYR A 258 2.14 -15.63 1.77
CA TYR A 258 3.26 -16.57 1.74
C TYR A 258 2.85 -18.02 2.08
N ILE A 259 1.68 -18.23 2.70
CA ILE A 259 1.11 -19.58 2.85
C ILE A 259 0.73 -20.19 1.49
N THR A 260 0.36 -19.37 0.48
CA THR A 260 0.04 -19.86 -0.88
C THR A 260 1.26 -20.30 -1.68
N ALA A 261 2.47 -20.11 -1.16
CA ALA A 261 3.71 -20.47 -1.85
C ALA A 261 3.82 -21.98 -2.08
N LYS A 262 4.48 -22.35 -3.17
CA LYS A 262 4.71 -23.74 -3.56
C LYS A 262 5.45 -24.55 -2.50
N ASP A 263 6.42 -23.92 -1.83
CA ASP A 263 7.26 -24.54 -0.82
C ASP A 263 7.85 -23.47 0.12
N ASN A 264 8.54 -23.93 1.16
CA ASN A 264 9.19 -23.11 2.17
C ASN A 264 10.22 -22.11 1.58
N THR A 265 10.96 -22.56 0.57
CA THR A 265 11.98 -21.73 -0.10
C THR A 265 11.33 -20.58 -0.87
N ASN A 266 10.26 -20.86 -1.62
CA ASN A 266 9.51 -19.83 -2.34
C ASN A 266 8.84 -18.82 -1.39
N ALA A 267 8.30 -19.26 -0.25
CA ALA A 267 7.74 -18.40 0.78
C ALA A 267 8.80 -17.46 1.36
N LYS A 268 9.95 -18.01 1.79
CA LYS A 268 11.08 -17.26 2.35
C LYS A 268 11.64 -16.27 1.35
N MET A 269 11.90 -16.71 0.11
CA MET A 269 12.44 -15.87 -0.96
C MET A 269 11.53 -14.66 -1.25
N GLY A 270 10.21 -14.91 -1.39
CA GLY A 270 9.23 -13.85 -1.63
C GLY A 270 9.21 -12.82 -0.51
N LEU A 271 9.27 -13.29 0.74
CA LEU A 271 9.21 -12.41 1.91
C LEU A 271 10.52 -11.63 2.13
N LEU A 272 11.69 -12.28 2.02
CA LEU A 272 12.99 -11.60 2.15
C LEU A 272 13.18 -10.52 1.08
N LEU A 273 12.85 -10.84 -0.17
CA LEU A 273 12.92 -9.86 -1.25
C LEU A 273 11.95 -8.70 -1.06
N ASN A 274 10.76 -8.94 -0.47
CA ASN A 274 9.87 -7.85 -0.09
C ASN A 274 10.55 -6.87 0.88
N GLY A 275 11.27 -7.37 1.88
CA GLY A 275 12.02 -6.53 2.82
C GLY A 275 13.05 -5.64 2.14
N LEU A 276 13.71 -6.15 1.11
CA LEU A 276 14.75 -5.40 0.38
C LEU A 276 14.14 -4.43 -0.65
N VAL A 277 13.18 -4.90 -1.47
CA VAL A 277 12.61 -4.11 -2.59
C VAL A 277 11.68 -3.01 -2.10
N LYS A 278 11.06 -3.18 -0.94
CA LYS A 278 10.15 -2.18 -0.36
C LYS A 278 10.84 -0.86 -0.06
N ILE A 279 12.09 -0.88 0.40
CA ILE A 279 12.86 0.32 0.74
C ILE A 279 13.05 1.22 -0.49
N PRO A 280 13.68 0.77 -1.60
CA PRO A 280 13.85 1.61 -2.79
C PRO A 280 12.51 2.05 -3.41
N MET A 281 11.47 1.20 -3.34
CA MET A 281 10.14 1.60 -3.78
C MET A 281 9.61 2.78 -2.94
N GLN A 282 9.78 2.75 -1.62
CA GLN A 282 9.34 3.83 -0.76
C GLN A 282 10.16 5.12 -1.01
N PHE A 283 11.46 4.99 -1.27
CA PHE A 283 12.28 6.13 -1.71
C PHE A 283 11.72 6.77 -2.98
N ALA A 284 11.37 5.99 -3.99
CA ALA A 284 10.81 6.51 -5.23
C ALA A 284 9.47 7.24 -5.00
N ILE A 285 8.61 6.70 -4.12
CA ILE A 285 7.33 7.33 -3.76
C ILE A 285 7.55 8.69 -3.09
N LEU A 286 8.44 8.73 -2.09
CA LEU A 286 8.73 9.95 -1.33
C LEU A 286 9.47 10.99 -2.19
N LEU A 287 10.30 10.56 -3.13
CA LEU A 287 11.00 11.43 -4.07
C LEU A 287 10.01 12.24 -4.93
N ILE A 288 8.90 11.63 -5.35
CA ILE A 288 7.85 12.36 -6.07
C ILE A 288 7.31 13.50 -5.20
N GLY A 289 7.14 13.29 -3.90
CA GLY A 289 6.72 14.34 -2.96
C GLY A 289 7.74 15.47 -2.82
N ALA A 290 9.04 15.15 -2.77
CA ALA A 290 10.10 16.14 -2.75
C ALA A 290 10.17 16.94 -4.06
N LEU A 291 9.95 16.29 -5.21
CA LEU A 291 9.84 16.95 -6.51
C LEU A 291 8.60 17.84 -6.61
N LEU A 292 7.46 17.41 -6.05
CA LEU A 292 6.26 18.24 -5.93
C LEU A 292 6.53 19.51 -5.09
N PHE A 293 7.29 19.39 -4.01
CA PHE A 293 7.70 20.53 -3.22
C PHE A 293 8.52 21.52 -4.05
N ALA A 294 9.52 21.04 -4.79
CA ALA A 294 10.33 21.89 -5.67
C ALA A 294 9.46 22.57 -6.75
N PHE A 295 8.56 21.82 -7.38
CA PHE A 295 7.65 22.34 -8.39
C PHE A 295 6.77 23.48 -7.86
N PHE A 296 6.09 23.29 -6.72
CA PHE A 296 5.21 24.29 -6.15
C PHE A 296 5.94 25.43 -5.43
N SER A 297 7.22 25.28 -5.11
CA SER A 297 8.07 26.39 -4.65
C SER A 297 8.42 27.36 -5.78
N LEU A 298 8.48 26.86 -7.01
CA LEU A 298 8.81 27.64 -8.21
C LEU A 298 7.56 28.14 -8.96
N LYS A 299 6.50 27.37 -8.93
CA LYS A 299 5.21 27.66 -9.55
C LYS A 299 4.14 27.57 -8.48
N PRO A 300 3.71 28.73 -7.90
CA PRO A 300 2.73 28.71 -6.81
C PRO A 300 1.50 27.88 -7.21
N ALA A 301 1.08 27.03 -6.29
CA ALA A 301 -0.15 26.25 -6.48
C ALA A 301 -1.30 27.23 -6.77
N PRO A 302 -2.21 26.91 -7.72
CA PRO A 302 -3.36 27.74 -7.97
C PRO A 302 -4.17 27.83 -6.66
N ILE A 303 -4.11 28.99 -6.03
CA ILE A 303 -4.90 29.31 -4.85
C ILE A 303 -6.32 29.52 -5.36
N TYR A 304 -7.15 28.51 -5.32
CA TYR A 304 -8.57 28.71 -5.45
C TYR A 304 -9.05 29.41 -4.19
N PHE A 305 -9.20 30.73 -4.25
CA PHE A 305 -9.99 31.48 -3.29
C PHE A 305 -11.44 30.98 -3.42
N MET A 306 -11.76 29.88 -2.80
CA MET A 306 -13.13 29.56 -2.52
C MET A 306 -13.55 30.49 -1.39
N ALA A 307 -14.48 31.39 -1.70
CA ALA A 307 -15.25 32.11 -0.71
C ALA A 307 -15.64 31.11 0.38
N ILE A 308 -15.37 31.45 1.62
CA ILE A 308 -15.49 30.60 2.83
C ILE A 308 -16.92 30.12 3.11
N SER A 309 -17.86 30.39 2.23
CA SER A 309 -19.24 29.97 2.35
C SER A 309 -19.53 28.74 1.47
N ARG A 310 -19.65 27.59 2.11
CA ARG A 310 -20.41 26.41 1.64
C ARG A 310 -19.81 25.43 0.66
N ALA A 311 -18.51 25.16 0.64
CA ALA A 311 -18.06 24.00 -0.14
C ALA A 311 -17.11 23.09 0.64
N PRO A 312 -17.37 21.77 0.68
CA PRO A 312 -16.51 20.77 1.33
C PRO A 312 -15.14 20.59 0.65
N ARG A 313 -14.86 21.35 -0.40
CA ARG A 313 -13.70 21.21 -1.29
C ARG A 313 -12.36 21.72 -0.70
N VAL A 314 -12.39 22.65 0.27
CA VAL A 314 -11.16 23.20 0.89
C VAL A 314 -10.56 22.23 1.91
N ARG A 315 -11.33 21.27 2.42
CA ARG A 315 -10.83 20.29 3.39
C ARG A 315 -9.84 19.27 2.81
N LEU A 316 -9.76 19.14 1.49
CA LEU A 316 -8.91 18.11 0.88
C LEU A 316 -7.41 18.39 1.08
N VAL A 317 -6.97 19.63 0.95
CA VAL A 317 -5.55 19.99 1.13
C VAL A 317 -5.17 20.01 2.62
N LEU A 318 -6.12 20.40 3.50
CA LEU A 318 -5.88 20.44 4.95
C LEU A 318 -6.00 19.04 5.60
N VAL A 319 -6.83 18.14 5.06
CA VAL A 319 -6.93 16.76 5.55
C VAL A 319 -5.63 15.97 5.31
N PHE A 320 -4.89 16.27 4.23
CA PHE A 320 -3.58 15.65 4.00
C PHE A 320 -2.49 16.13 4.98
N SER A 321 -2.65 17.33 5.58
CA SER A 321 -1.70 17.83 6.57
C SER A 321 -2.07 17.46 8.02
N SER A 322 -3.32 17.12 8.29
CA SER A 322 -3.79 16.82 9.65
C SER A 322 -4.03 15.33 9.94
N CYS A 323 -4.02 14.44 8.95
CA CYS A 323 -3.94 12.99 9.16
C CYS A 323 -2.50 12.56 9.45
N GLY A 324 -1.92 13.10 10.52
CA GLY A 324 -0.75 12.54 11.17
C GLY A 324 -1.17 11.31 11.98
N PHE A 325 -1.10 10.13 11.36
CA PHE A 325 -1.00 8.83 12.01
C PHE A 325 0.21 8.11 11.47
#